data_68a76c3ac22dda64a62ff45a03f9ee43
#
_entry.id   68a76c3ac22dda64a62ff45a03f9ee43
#
_cell.length_a   1.000
_cell.length_b   1.000
_cell.length_c   1.000
_cell.angle_alpha   90.00
_cell.angle_beta   90.00
_cell.angle_gamma   90.00
#
_symmetry.space_group_name_H-M   'P 1'
#
loop_
_entity.id
_entity.type
_entity.pdbx_description
1 polymer ?
#
loop_
_entity_poly.entity_id
_entity_poly.type
_entity_poly.pdbx_seq_one_letter_code
_entity_poly.pdbx_strand_id
1 'polypeptide(L)'
;MDNFWSSLRQAFGHLGTIRVMDIVDILLVAAFFYFLITLVRRTKTNKLFQGIVYILLALWLSGEMQLYTVNYILRNAVQVGLLALVVLFQPEIRRFLEKLGTGSIFSRLLGAPHTLNADPAIAQTVLACVDMSATRTGALIIFERDNRLDDQIRTGTILDAETTAELLKNIFYPKAPLHDGAAIIRSGRIQAAGCMLPLSNNPNLSKELGMRHRAGIGMSEASDAVVVIVSEETGAISVAVNGMLKRHLTKDTFEKILRNELIPEVKEEPTGAFRFLRRKEKDKADE
;
A
#
# COMPACT_ATOMS: atom_id res chain seq x y z
N MET A 1 -48.11 -2.72 9.10
CA MET A 1 -47.77 -1.99 7.86
C MET A 1 -47.92 -0.47 8.02
N ASP A 2 -48.82 -0.03 8.83
CA ASP A 2 -49.14 1.42 9.02
C ASP A 2 -48.03 2.24 9.65
N ASN A 3 -47.18 1.61 10.49
CA ASN A 3 -46.06 2.30 11.12
C ASN A 3 -44.91 2.62 10.15
N PHE A 4 -44.71 1.80 9.11
CA PHE A 4 -43.70 2.04 8.09
C PHE A 4 -44.09 3.22 7.19
N TRP A 5 -45.32 3.30 6.77
CA TRP A 5 -45.83 4.38 5.91
C TRP A 5 -45.92 5.72 6.66
N SER A 6 -46.24 5.70 7.97
CA SER A 6 -46.24 6.91 8.80
C SER A 6 -44.82 7.45 9.02
N SER A 7 -43.86 6.56 9.27
CA SER A 7 -42.44 6.94 9.39
C SER A 7 -41.85 7.47 8.09
N LEU A 8 -42.24 6.90 6.95
CA LEU A 8 -41.87 7.42 5.63
C LEU A 8 -42.46 8.81 5.37
N ARG A 9 -43.76 9.03 5.70
CA ARG A 9 -44.38 10.35 5.58
C ARG A 9 -43.74 11.40 6.48
N GLN A 10 -43.35 11.04 7.71
CA GLN A 10 -42.59 11.94 8.59
C GLN A 10 -41.21 12.27 8.02
N ALA A 11 -40.48 11.27 7.50
CA ALA A 11 -39.19 11.49 6.89
C ALA A 11 -39.27 12.43 5.66
N PHE A 12 -40.30 12.26 4.83
CA PHE A 12 -40.52 13.18 3.69
C PHE A 12 -41.03 14.56 4.11
N GLY A 13 -41.70 14.69 5.25
CA GLY A 13 -42.15 16.00 5.79
C GLY A 13 -41.00 16.89 6.23
N HIS A 14 -39.83 16.32 6.56
CA HIS A 14 -38.64 17.07 6.94
C HIS A 14 -37.80 17.58 5.74
N LEU A 15 -38.14 17.22 4.51
CA LEU A 15 -37.42 17.68 3.31
C LEU A 15 -37.47 19.20 3.11
N GLY A 16 -38.44 19.88 3.72
CA GLY A 16 -38.59 21.36 3.64
C GLY A 16 -37.65 22.13 4.60
N THR A 17 -36.97 21.47 5.51
CA THR A 17 -36.08 22.09 6.53
C THR A 17 -34.60 21.65 6.39
N ILE A 18 -34.23 21.09 5.23
CA ILE A 18 -32.85 20.62 5.00
C ILE A 18 -31.91 21.82 5.07
N ARG A 19 -31.04 21.82 6.08
CA ARG A 19 -29.90 22.73 6.21
C ARG A 19 -28.75 22.25 5.37
N VAL A 20 -27.87 23.17 4.95
CA VAL A 20 -26.65 22.82 4.22
C VAL A 20 -25.80 21.78 4.98
N MET A 21 -25.84 21.83 6.32
CA MET A 21 -25.17 20.83 7.19
C MET A 21 -25.73 19.41 7.04
N ASP A 22 -27.03 19.26 6.80
CA ASP A 22 -27.67 17.95 6.62
C ASP A 22 -27.20 17.29 5.31
N ILE A 23 -26.97 18.10 4.27
CA ILE A 23 -26.39 17.62 2.99
C ILE A 23 -24.96 17.18 3.19
N VAL A 24 -24.16 17.92 3.97
CA VAL A 24 -22.78 17.57 4.30
C VAL A 24 -22.72 16.26 5.09
N ASP A 25 -23.63 16.08 6.06
CA ASP A 25 -23.73 14.86 6.86
C ASP A 25 -24.06 13.65 5.99
N ILE A 26 -25.06 13.76 5.12
CA ILE A 26 -25.43 12.70 4.17
C ILE A 26 -24.26 12.35 3.22
N LEU A 27 -23.53 13.37 2.71
CA LEU A 27 -22.38 13.16 1.86
C LEU A 27 -21.22 12.48 2.60
N LEU A 28 -20.95 12.86 3.85
CA LEU A 28 -19.94 12.25 4.71
C LEU A 28 -20.28 10.77 4.99
N VAL A 29 -21.53 10.49 5.35
CA VAL A 29 -22.01 9.12 5.58
C VAL A 29 -21.95 8.29 4.30
N ALA A 30 -22.38 8.84 3.17
CA ALA A 30 -22.30 8.17 1.86
C ALA A 30 -20.84 7.89 1.45
N ALA A 31 -19.94 8.85 1.63
CA ALA A 31 -18.51 8.68 1.37
C ALA A 31 -17.88 7.62 2.29
N PHE A 32 -18.24 7.60 3.57
CA PHE A 32 -17.80 6.58 4.52
C PHE A 32 -18.24 5.17 4.09
N PHE A 33 -19.52 4.98 3.74
CA PHE A 33 -20.02 3.69 3.27
C PHE A 33 -19.42 3.30 1.91
N TYR A 34 -19.23 4.24 1.00
CA TYR A 34 -18.55 3.99 -0.28
C TYR A 34 -17.11 3.50 -0.06
N PHE A 35 -16.37 4.18 0.83
CA PHE A 35 -15.00 3.77 1.20
C PHE A 35 -14.98 2.39 1.84
N LEU A 36 -15.90 2.12 2.77
CA LEU A 36 -16.03 0.83 3.46
C LEU A 36 -16.32 -0.31 2.47
N ILE A 37 -17.27 -0.12 1.55
CA ILE A 37 -17.63 -1.10 0.51
C ILE A 37 -16.45 -1.34 -0.44
N THR A 38 -15.72 -0.28 -0.81
CA THR A 38 -14.55 -0.40 -1.70
C THR A 38 -13.40 -1.14 -1.02
N LEU A 39 -13.20 -0.90 0.28
CA LEU A 39 -12.21 -1.62 1.09
C LEU A 39 -12.53 -3.13 1.16
N VAL A 40 -13.79 -3.48 1.41
CA VAL A 40 -14.25 -4.87 1.49
C VAL A 40 -14.13 -5.60 0.15
N ARG A 41 -14.42 -4.92 -0.96
CA ARG A 41 -14.33 -5.52 -2.31
C ARG A 41 -12.91 -5.90 -2.74
N ARG A 42 -11.89 -5.25 -2.18
CA ARG A 42 -10.47 -5.49 -2.51
C ARG A 42 -9.85 -6.66 -1.75
N THR A 43 -10.51 -7.19 -0.72
CA THR A 43 -9.99 -8.25 0.13
C THR A 43 -10.69 -9.58 -0.13
N LYS A 44 -9.98 -10.71 0.09
CA LYS A 44 -10.54 -12.08 0.04
C LYS A 44 -11.65 -12.34 1.08
N THR A 45 -11.99 -11.32 1.87
CA THR A 45 -12.93 -11.30 3.00
C THR A 45 -14.40 -11.23 2.58
N ASN A 46 -14.70 -11.23 1.26
CA ASN A 46 -16.07 -11.08 0.74
C ASN A 46 -17.04 -12.15 1.30
N LYS A 47 -16.57 -13.37 1.54
CA LYS A 47 -17.38 -14.46 2.13
C LYS A 47 -17.73 -14.21 3.60
N LEU A 48 -16.83 -13.62 4.38
CA LEU A 48 -17.07 -13.26 5.77
C LEU A 48 -18.12 -12.14 5.89
N PHE A 49 -18.01 -11.12 5.04
CA PHE A 49 -18.99 -10.03 4.98
C PHE A 49 -20.40 -10.54 4.63
N GLN A 50 -20.53 -11.44 3.64
CA GLN A 50 -21.79 -12.08 3.31
C GLN A 50 -22.37 -12.85 4.50
N GLY A 51 -21.54 -13.58 5.26
CA GLY A 51 -21.97 -14.28 6.48
C GLY A 51 -22.53 -13.32 7.54
N ILE A 52 -21.88 -12.20 7.77
CA ILE A 52 -22.37 -11.17 8.71
C ILE A 52 -23.70 -10.58 8.26
N VAL A 53 -23.84 -10.26 6.97
CA VAL A 53 -25.11 -9.76 6.40
C VAL A 53 -26.25 -10.74 6.59
N TYR A 54 -26.02 -12.05 6.36
CA TYR A 54 -27.05 -13.08 6.57
C TYR A 54 -27.46 -13.20 8.04
N ILE A 55 -26.51 -13.12 8.98
CA ILE A 55 -26.81 -13.15 10.42
C ILE A 55 -27.63 -11.91 10.83
N LEU A 56 -27.28 -10.73 10.36
CA LEU A 56 -28.04 -9.51 10.64
C LEU A 56 -29.45 -9.54 10.04
N LEU A 57 -29.59 -10.07 8.84
CA LEU A 57 -30.89 -10.24 8.18
C LEU A 57 -31.74 -11.27 8.92
N ALA A 58 -31.16 -12.38 9.38
CA ALA A 58 -31.85 -13.37 10.20
C ALA A 58 -32.28 -12.79 11.56
N LEU A 59 -31.45 -11.96 12.19
CA LEU A 59 -31.77 -11.26 13.42
C LEU A 59 -32.95 -10.31 13.24
N TRP A 60 -32.96 -9.52 12.18
CA TRP A 60 -34.04 -8.61 11.84
C TRP A 60 -35.35 -9.37 11.57
N LEU A 61 -35.31 -10.41 10.74
CA LEU A 61 -36.49 -11.24 10.40
C LEU A 61 -37.05 -11.94 11.62
N SER A 62 -36.18 -12.49 12.49
CA SER A 62 -36.56 -13.10 13.77
C SER A 62 -37.30 -12.13 14.70
N GLY A 63 -36.94 -10.83 14.66
CA GLY A 63 -37.63 -9.77 15.41
C GLY A 63 -39.03 -9.51 14.89
N GLU A 64 -39.21 -9.39 13.58
CA GLU A 64 -40.51 -9.16 12.93
C GLU A 64 -41.48 -10.36 13.10
N MET A 65 -40.93 -11.59 13.06
CA MET A 65 -41.71 -12.81 13.23
C MET A 65 -41.97 -13.17 14.69
N GLN A 66 -41.55 -12.33 15.66
CA GLN A 66 -41.70 -12.55 17.10
C GLN A 66 -41.12 -13.89 17.61
N LEU A 67 -40.07 -14.39 16.97
CA LEU A 67 -39.36 -15.62 17.35
C LEU A 67 -38.42 -15.36 18.53
N TYR A 68 -38.97 -15.24 19.72
CA TYR A 68 -38.22 -14.78 20.90
C TYR A 68 -36.96 -15.62 21.21
N THR A 69 -37.07 -16.96 21.14
CA THR A 69 -35.94 -17.85 21.43
C THR A 69 -34.83 -17.73 20.39
N VAL A 70 -35.17 -17.69 19.11
CA VAL A 70 -34.23 -17.55 18.01
C VAL A 70 -33.55 -16.16 18.08
N ASN A 71 -34.33 -15.13 18.32
CA ASN A 71 -33.80 -13.76 18.46
C ASN A 71 -32.85 -13.64 19.64
N TYR A 72 -33.15 -14.27 20.79
CA TYR A 72 -32.27 -14.29 21.96
C TYR A 72 -30.92 -14.97 21.65
N ILE A 73 -30.96 -16.15 21.01
CA ILE A 73 -29.74 -16.88 20.63
C ILE A 73 -28.90 -16.07 19.63
N LEU A 74 -29.55 -15.51 18.59
CA LEU A 74 -28.85 -14.71 17.58
C LEU A 74 -28.22 -13.44 18.16
N ARG A 75 -28.90 -12.74 19.09
CA ARG A 75 -28.32 -11.57 19.77
C ARG A 75 -27.09 -11.93 20.57
N ASN A 76 -27.12 -12.99 21.34
CA ASN A 76 -25.97 -13.47 22.10
C ASN A 76 -24.83 -13.91 21.16
N ALA A 77 -25.16 -14.63 20.07
CA ALA A 77 -24.18 -15.02 19.07
C ALA A 77 -23.51 -13.82 18.40
N VAL A 78 -24.27 -12.74 18.10
CA VAL A 78 -23.71 -11.49 17.53
C VAL A 78 -22.79 -10.80 18.53
N GLN A 79 -23.13 -10.75 19.83
CA GLN A 79 -22.27 -10.15 20.85
C GLN A 79 -20.91 -10.85 20.97
N VAL A 80 -20.94 -12.20 21.04
CA VAL A 80 -19.71 -13.01 21.09
C VAL A 80 -18.96 -12.92 19.75
N GLY A 81 -19.69 -12.93 18.63
CA GLY A 81 -19.14 -12.78 17.29
C GLY A 81 -18.45 -11.43 17.07
N LEU A 82 -18.99 -10.35 17.63
CA LEU A 82 -18.36 -9.03 17.57
C LEU A 82 -17.00 -9.03 18.27
N LEU A 83 -16.92 -9.66 19.46
CA LEU A 83 -15.64 -9.78 20.18
C LEU A 83 -14.64 -10.61 19.35
N ALA A 84 -15.08 -11.76 18.81
CA ALA A 84 -14.25 -12.60 17.97
C ALA A 84 -13.80 -11.86 16.69
N LEU A 85 -14.64 -11.01 16.12
CA LEU A 85 -14.34 -10.20 14.95
C LEU A 85 -13.24 -9.17 15.26
N VAL A 86 -13.29 -8.50 16.42
CA VAL A 86 -12.24 -7.56 16.86
C VAL A 86 -10.89 -8.27 16.97
N VAL A 87 -10.86 -9.47 17.56
CA VAL A 87 -9.64 -10.27 17.69
C VAL A 87 -9.13 -10.73 16.32
N LEU A 88 -10.03 -11.14 15.43
CA LEU A 88 -9.68 -11.58 14.07
C LEU A 88 -9.11 -10.44 13.22
N PHE A 89 -9.64 -9.22 13.35
CA PHE A 89 -9.19 -8.04 12.62
C PHE A 89 -8.11 -7.24 13.35
N GLN A 90 -7.63 -7.71 14.50
CA GLN A 90 -6.55 -7.03 15.23
C GLN A 90 -5.31 -6.73 14.36
N PRO A 91 -4.78 -7.67 13.53
CA PRO A 91 -3.64 -7.38 12.67
C PRO A 91 -3.93 -6.34 11.59
N GLU A 92 -5.15 -6.34 11.03
CA GLU A 92 -5.56 -5.36 10.02
C GLU A 92 -5.72 -3.96 10.63
N ILE A 93 -6.34 -3.87 11.80
CA ILE A 93 -6.49 -2.61 12.55
C ILE A 93 -5.12 -2.07 12.93
N ARG A 94 -4.19 -2.92 13.37
CA ARG A 94 -2.81 -2.54 13.68
C ARG A 94 -2.12 -1.97 12.45
N ARG A 95 -2.16 -2.66 11.31
CA ARG A 95 -1.58 -2.19 10.04
C ARG A 95 -2.21 -0.87 9.57
N PHE A 96 -3.52 -0.70 9.77
CA PHE A 96 -4.21 0.54 9.43
C PHE A 96 -3.75 1.71 10.32
N LEU A 97 -3.65 1.48 11.64
CA LEU A 97 -3.15 2.48 12.59
C LEU A 97 -1.67 2.83 12.34
N GLU A 98 -0.84 1.84 12.00
CA GLU A 98 0.55 2.05 11.60
C GLU A 98 0.63 2.93 10.34
N LYS A 99 -0.22 2.70 9.33
CA LYS A 99 -0.33 3.56 8.13
C LYS A 99 -0.79 4.98 8.44
N LEU A 100 -1.69 5.16 9.39
CA LEU A 100 -2.11 6.49 9.86
C LEU A 100 -1.01 7.16 10.70
N GLY A 101 -0.30 6.40 11.53
CA GLY A 101 0.76 6.90 12.41
C GLY A 101 2.06 7.23 11.69
N THR A 102 2.39 6.54 10.59
CA THR A 102 3.57 6.82 9.76
C THR A 102 3.42 8.05 8.86
N GLY A 103 2.34 8.81 9.04
CA GLY A 103 2.27 10.21 8.64
C GLY A 103 2.56 10.54 7.18
N SER A 104 2.28 9.62 6.24
CA SER A 104 2.41 9.89 4.80
C SER A 104 1.58 11.11 4.34
N ILE A 105 0.48 11.41 5.03
CA ILE A 105 -0.33 12.61 4.78
C ILE A 105 0.32 13.83 5.46
N PHE A 106 0.86 13.66 6.66
CA PHE A 106 1.42 14.77 7.44
C PHE A 106 2.86 15.13 6.99
N SER A 107 3.67 14.15 6.56
CA SER A 107 4.99 14.39 5.98
C SER A 107 4.91 15.04 4.60
N ARG A 108 3.88 14.72 3.78
CA ARG A 108 3.60 15.45 2.53
C ARG A 108 3.19 16.89 2.77
N LEU A 109 2.47 17.17 3.88
CA LEU A 109 2.06 18.53 4.23
C LEU A 109 3.21 19.36 4.80
N LEU A 110 4.18 18.73 5.49
CA LEU A 110 5.34 19.39 6.13
C LEU A 110 6.61 19.39 5.28
N GLY A 111 6.57 18.85 4.05
CA GLY A 111 7.64 19.02 3.07
C GLY A 111 9.02 18.49 3.51
N ALA A 112 9.07 17.41 4.31
CA ALA A 112 10.33 16.79 4.65
C ALA A 112 10.88 16.03 3.42
N PRO A 113 11.97 16.46 2.79
CA PRO A 113 12.47 15.81 1.59
C PRO A 113 13.23 14.52 1.95
N HIS A 114 12.59 13.36 1.83
CA HIS A 114 13.28 12.07 1.82
C HIS A 114 14.12 11.85 0.53
N THR A 115 14.22 12.86 -0.34
CA THR A 115 14.72 12.72 -1.71
C THR A 115 16.21 12.99 -1.88
N LEU A 116 16.92 13.55 -0.89
CA LEU A 116 18.29 14.03 -1.10
C LEU A 116 19.35 12.95 -1.36
N ASN A 117 19.08 11.67 -1.05
CA ASN A 117 20.04 10.57 -1.24
C ASN A 117 19.54 9.42 -2.14
N ALA A 118 18.35 9.53 -2.73
CA ALA A 118 17.81 8.46 -3.57
C ALA A 118 18.54 8.37 -4.92
N ASP A 119 18.88 9.49 -5.52
CA ASP A 119 19.46 9.55 -6.87
C ASP A 119 20.83 8.87 -6.98
N PRO A 120 21.81 9.09 -6.08
CA PRO A 120 23.04 8.35 -6.07
C PRO A 120 22.83 6.85 -5.85
N ALA A 121 21.95 6.45 -4.93
CA ALA A 121 21.68 5.05 -4.63
C ALA A 121 21.03 4.33 -5.84
N ILE A 122 20.14 5.00 -6.58
CA ILE A 122 19.57 4.47 -7.82
C ILE A 122 20.67 4.22 -8.85
N ALA A 123 21.53 5.20 -9.11
CA ALA A 123 22.60 5.07 -10.09
C ALA A 123 23.56 3.91 -9.73
N GLN A 124 23.96 3.78 -8.48
CA GLN A 124 24.81 2.70 -8.00
C GLN A 124 24.11 1.33 -8.09
N THR A 125 22.82 1.26 -7.78
CA THR A 125 22.06 0.02 -7.91
C THR A 125 21.90 -0.39 -9.38
N VAL A 126 21.67 0.55 -10.28
CA VAL A 126 21.59 0.28 -11.72
C VAL A 126 22.93 -0.29 -12.22
N LEU A 127 24.05 0.32 -11.85
CA LEU A 127 25.39 -0.16 -12.20
C LEU A 127 25.61 -1.58 -11.70
N ALA A 128 25.36 -1.84 -10.41
CA ALA A 128 25.50 -3.16 -9.82
C ALA A 128 24.62 -4.21 -10.52
N CYS A 129 23.34 -3.89 -10.78
CA CYS A 129 22.42 -4.82 -11.44
C CYS A 129 22.81 -5.15 -12.86
N VAL A 130 23.36 -4.19 -13.63
CA VAL A 130 23.87 -4.44 -14.98
C VAL A 130 25.05 -5.39 -14.94
N ASP A 131 26.01 -5.19 -14.02
CA ASP A 131 27.17 -6.08 -13.84
C ASP A 131 26.72 -7.49 -13.41
N MET A 132 25.83 -7.58 -12.43
CA MET A 132 25.27 -8.85 -11.94
C MET A 132 24.42 -9.57 -13.00
N SER A 133 23.74 -8.83 -13.87
CA SER A 133 23.01 -9.37 -15.02
C SER A 133 23.97 -10.07 -16.02
N ALA A 134 25.09 -9.42 -16.33
CA ALA A 134 26.10 -9.97 -17.25
C ALA A 134 26.74 -11.26 -16.71
N THR A 135 26.94 -11.34 -15.39
CA THR A 135 27.53 -12.52 -14.72
C THR A 135 26.49 -13.54 -14.25
N ARG A 136 25.20 -13.29 -14.49
CA ARG A 136 24.07 -14.09 -13.99
C ARG A 136 24.11 -14.29 -12.48
N THR A 137 24.52 -13.27 -11.76
CA THR A 137 24.51 -13.25 -10.31
C THR A 137 23.13 -12.86 -9.81
N GLY A 138 22.44 -13.76 -9.11
CA GLY A 138 21.11 -13.53 -8.57
C GLY A 138 21.14 -12.47 -7.46
N ALA A 139 20.27 -11.46 -7.57
CA ALA A 139 20.15 -10.41 -6.57
C ALA A 139 18.69 -10.06 -6.27
N LEU A 140 18.44 -9.61 -5.03
CA LEU A 140 17.14 -9.16 -4.55
C LEU A 140 17.33 -7.90 -3.72
N ILE A 141 17.00 -6.74 -4.30
CA ILE A 141 17.25 -5.43 -3.69
C ILE A 141 15.92 -4.72 -3.51
N ILE A 142 15.69 -4.16 -2.31
CA ILE A 142 14.46 -3.49 -1.95
C ILE A 142 14.74 -2.04 -1.63
N PHE A 143 14.04 -1.15 -2.26
CA PHE A 143 13.96 0.24 -1.86
C PHE A 143 12.72 0.44 -0.97
N GLU A 144 12.96 0.74 0.29
CA GLU A 144 11.91 1.11 1.24
C GLU A 144 11.36 2.49 0.87
N ARG A 145 10.03 2.63 0.94
CA ARG A 145 9.33 3.90 0.71
C ARG A 145 8.65 4.38 2.00
N ASP A 146 7.34 4.62 1.93
CA ASP A 146 6.57 5.13 3.08
C ASP A 146 6.33 4.04 4.15
N ASN A 147 6.14 2.77 3.72
CA ASN A 147 5.96 1.64 4.63
C ASN A 147 7.30 1.14 5.14
N ARG A 148 7.53 1.26 6.45
CA ARG A 148 8.72 0.76 7.11
C ARG A 148 8.84 -0.76 7.05
N LEU A 149 10.04 -1.25 6.79
CA LEU A 149 10.37 -2.68 6.68
C LEU A 149 11.19 -3.17 7.87
N ASP A 150 10.94 -2.62 9.06
CA ASP A 150 11.74 -2.93 10.25
C ASP A 150 11.65 -4.43 10.64
N ASP A 151 10.50 -5.08 10.41
CA ASP A 151 10.34 -6.52 10.66
C ASP A 151 11.23 -7.36 9.75
N GLN A 152 11.38 -7.00 8.48
CA GLN A 152 12.24 -7.66 7.51
C GLN A 152 13.72 -7.39 7.82
N ILE A 153 14.06 -6.16 8.15
CA ILE A 153 15.42 -5.73 8.52
C ILE A 153 15.94 -6.55 9.71
N ARG A 154 15.11 -6.82 10.72
CA ARG A 154 15.47 -7.62 11.90
C ARG A 154 15.82 -9.07 11.59
N THR A 155 15.38 -9.60 10.45
CA THR A 155 15.70 -10.99 10.05
C THR A 155 17.07 -11.11 9.41
N GLY A 156 17.67 -10.02 8.95
CA GLY A 156 18.95 -9.96 8.29
C GLY A 156 20.08 -9.41 9.18
N THR A 157 21.21 -9.16 8.55
CA THR A 157 22.37 -8.51 9.17
C THR A 157 22.32 -7.01 8.91
N ILE A 158 22.35 -6.21 9.98
CA ILE A 158 22.36 -4.74 9.89
C ILE A 158 23.75 -4.30 9.39
N LEU A 159 23.77 -3.47 8.36
CA LEU A 159 24.99 -2.95 7.74
C LEU A 159 25.14 -1.44 7.93
N ASP A 160 24.02 -0.69 7.77
CA ASP A 160 23.99 0.77 7.77
C ASP A 160 25.10 1.40 6.93
N ALA A 161 25.28 0.93 5.71
CA ALA A 161 26.34 1.33 4.81
C ALA A 161 25.83 2.19 3.65
N GLU A 162 26.70 3.01 3.06
CA GLU A 162 26.42 3.74 1.84
C GLU A 162 26.15 2.77 0.68
N THR A 163 25.15 3.10 -0.17
CA THR A 163 24.85 2.27 -1.33
C THR A 163 25.87 2.49 -2.41
N THR A 164 26.76 1.51 -2.60
CA THR A 164 27.75 1.49 -3.70
C THR A 164 27.56 0.22 -4.54
N ALA A 165 27.92 0.31 -5.82
CA ALA A 165 27.82 -0.84 -6.72
C ALA A 165 28.70 -2.00 -6.26
N GLU A 166 29.89 -1.68 -5.75
CA GLU A 166 30.86 -2.67 -5.24
C GLU A 166 30.30 -3.43 -4.03
N LEU A 167 29.68 -2.72 -3.08
CA LEU A 167 29.09 -3.34 -1.89
C LEU A 167 27.93 -4.25 -2.27
N LEU A 168 27.02 -3.80 -3.16
CA LEU A 168 25.92 -4.62 -3.64
C LEU A 168 26.43 -5.89 -4.34
N LYS A 169 27.44 -5.79 -5.20
CA LYS A 169 28.06 -6.95 -5.85
C LYS A 169 28.71 -7.90 -4.84
N ASN A 170 29.34 -7.38 -3.79
CA ASN A 170 29.90 -8.22 -2.71
C ASN A 170 28.82 -8.91 -1.88
N ILE A 171 27.72 -8.22 -1.54
CA ILE A 171 26.59 -8.82 -0.81
C ILE A 171 26.05 -10.03 -1.59
N PHE A 172 25.81 -9.87 -2.89
CA PHE A 172 25.21 -10.91 -3.73
C PHE A 172 26.23 -11.85 -4.39
N TYR A 173 27.52 -11.73 -4.02
CA TYR A 173 28.52 -12.66 -4.54
C TYR A 173 28.14 -14.11 -4.17
N PRO A 174 28.14 -15.04 -5.13
CA PRO A 174 27.71 -16.43 -4.90
C PRO A 174 28.44 -17.06 -3.72
N LYS A 175 27.68 -17.67 -2.81
CA LYS A 175 28.18 -18.32 -1.56
C LYS A 175 28.68 -17.34 -0.48
N ALA A 176 28.59 -16.02 -0.66
CA ALA A 176 28.82 -15.08 0.42
C ALA A 176 27.77 -15.24 1.53
N PRO A 177 28.08 -15.00 2.81
CA PRO A 177 27.12 -15.19 3.91
C PRO A 177 25.84 -14.38 3.80
N LEU A 178 25.84 -13.25 3.09
CA LEU A 178 24.72 -12.32 2.97
C LEU A 178 23.94 -12.44 1.65
N HIS A 179 24.34 -13.37 0.74
CA HIS A 179 23.75 -13.45 -0.60
C HIS A 179 22.35 -14.07 -0.63
N ASP A 180 22.02 -14.86 0.41
CA ASP A 180 20.70 -15.49 0.52
C ASP A 180 19.75 -14.59 1.28
N GLY A 181 18.77 -14.05 0.57
CA GLY A 181 17.84 -13.06 1.05
C GLY A 181 17.89 -11.74 0.28
N ALA A 182 17.36 -10.68 0.88
CA ALA A 182 17.28 -9.37 0.26
C ALA A 182 18.23 -8.36 0.93
N ALA A 183 18.72 -7.39 0.15
CA ALA A 183 19.31 -6.17 0.65
C ALA A 183 18.23 -5.06 0.69
N ILE A 184 18.08 -4.39 1.82
CA ILE A 184 17.09 -3.33 2.02
C ILE A 184 17.79 -1.98 2.05
N ILE A 185 17.38 -1.10 1.15
CA ILE A 185 17.87 0.28 1.04
C ILE A 185 16.81 1.23 1.61
N ARG A 186 17.21 2.03 2.59
CA ARG A 186 16.42 3.08 3.22
C ARG A 186 17.17 4.40 3.12
N SER A 187 16.53 5.44 2.58
CA SER A 187 17.10 6.78 2.47
C SER A 187 18.49 6.80 1.80
N GLY A 188 18.69 5.95 0.78
CA GLY A 188 19.95 5.88 0.04
C GLY A 188 21.06 5.06 0.71
N ARG A 189 20.79 4.38 1.84
CA ARG A 189 21.74 3.53 2.56
C ARG A 189 21.27 2.09 2.62
N ILE A 190 22.18 1.13 2.49
CA ILE A 190 21.91 -0.29 2.72
C ILE A 190 21.75 -0.52 4.23
N GLN A 191 20.53 -0.67 4.69
CA GLN A 191 20.25 -0.87 6.11
C GLN A 191 20.61 -2.27 6.60
N ALA A 192 20.25 -3.29 5.80
CA ALA A 192 20.52 -4.68 6.12
C ALA A 192 20.62 -5.52 4.84
N ALA A 193 21.24 -6.69 4.96
CA ALA A 193 21.31 -7.71 3.92
C ALA A 193 21.04 -9.11 4.49
N GLY A 194 20.71 -10.06 3.59
CA GLY A 194 20.28 -11.41 4.00
C GLY A 194 18.89 -11.40 4.65
N CYS A 195 18.06 -10.42 4.30
CA CYS A 195 16.73 -10.28 4.89
C CYS A 195 15.72 -11.28 4.30
N MET A 196 14.90 -11.89 5.17
CA MET A 196 13.81 -12.79 4.75
C MET A 196 12.59 -12.00 4.33
N LEU A 197 11.94 -12.43 3.23
CA LEU A 197 10.77 -11.80 2.67
C LEU A 197 9.59 -12.77 2.62
N PRO A 198 8.34 -12.24 2.68
CA PRO A 198 7.16 -13.03 2.41
C PRO A 198 7.14 -13.48 0.95
N LEU A 199 6.76 -14.72 0.70
CA LEU A 199 6.55 -15.25 -0.64
C LEU A 199 5.14 -14.94 -1.12
N SER A 200 4.99 -14.60 -2.39
CA SER A 200 3.65 -14.45 -2.98
C SER A 200 2.92 -15.79 -3.06
N ASN A 201 1.68 -15.80 -2.58
CA ASN A 201 0.78 -16.93 -2.65
C ASN A 201 -0.15 -16.86 -3.89
N ASN A 202 0.12 -15.99 -4.85
CA ASN A 202 -0.71 -15.83 -6.04
C ASN A 202 -0.60 -17.06 -6.95
N PRO A 203 -1.69 -17.83 -7.15
CA PRO A 203 -1.68 -19.04 -7.97
C PRO A 203 -1.49 -18.76 -9.47
N ASN A 204 -1.69 -17.52 -9.91
CA ASN A 204 -1.57 -17.12 -11.32
C ASN A 204 -0.13 -16.78 -11.72
N LEU A 205 0.82 -16.85 -10.80
CA LEU A 205 2.23 -16.63 -11.12
C LEU A 205 2.78 -17.81 -11.93
N SER A 206 3.57 -17.50 -12.96
CA SER A 206 4.26 -18.52 -13.76
C SER A 206 5.09 -19.45 -12.85
N LYS A 207 5.03 -20.75 -13.13
CA LYS A 207 5.83 -21.76 -12.42
C LYS A 207 7.34 -21.62 -12.68
N GLU A 208 7.71 -20.93 -13.73
CA GLU A 208 9.10 -20.63 -14.10
C GLU A 208 9.76 -19.56 -13.25
N LEU A 209 8.99 -18.89 -12.38
CA LEU A 209 9.53 -17.85 -11.50
C LEU A 209 10.26 -18.50 -10.31
N GLY A 210 11.57 -18.25 -10.24
CA GLY A 210 12.41 -18.68 -9.11
C GLY A 210 12.01 -17.99 -7.79
N MET A 211 12.62 -18.47 -6.69
CA MET A 211 12.30 -18.04 -5.32
C MET A 211 12.45 -16.51 -5.13
N ARG A 212 13.52 -15.89 -5.68
CA ARG A 212 13.75 -14.44 -5.58
C ARG A 212 12.63 -13.64 -6.23
N HIS A 213 12.10 -14.11 -7.36
CA HIS A 213 10.96 -13.44 -8.01
C HIS A 213 9.68 -13.54 -7.17
N ARG A 214 9.41 -14.72 -6.60
CA ARG A 214 8.24 -14.92 -5.71
C ARG A 214 8.35 -14.09 -4.44
N ALA A 215 9.54 -13.98 -3.86
CA ALA A 215 9.81 -13.13 -2.71
C ALA A 215 9.66 -11.64 -3.05
N GLY A 216 10.19 -11.21 -4.20
CA GLY A 216 10.05 -9.83 -4.65
C GLY A 216 8.61 -9.41 -4.92
N ILE A 217 7.82 -10.28 -5.57
CA ILE A 217 6.39 -10.04 -5.78
C ILE A 217 5.67 -10.00 -4.42
N GLY A 218 5.92 -11.00 -3.53
CA GLY A 218 5.28 -11.06 -2.21
C GLY A 218 5.55 -9.83 -1.36
N MET A 219 6.78 -9.30 -1.41
CA MET A 219 7.12 -8.06 -0.72
C MET A 219 6.40 -6.86 -1.32
N SER A 220 6.33 -6.75 -2.65
CA SER A 220 5.59 -5.67 -3.32
C SER A 220 4.06 -5.78 -3.20
N GLU A 221 3.51 -6.96 -2.86
CA GLU A 221 2.10 -7.15 -2.49
C GLU A 221 1.83 -6.69 -1.05
N ALA A 222 2.82 -6.88 -0.16
CA ALA A 222 2.70 -6.60 1.27
C ALA A 222 3.02 -5.15 1.64
N SER A 223 3.76 -4.42 0.79
CA SER A 223 4.22 -3.06 1.03
C SER A 223 4.20 -2.21 -0.24
N ASP A 224 4.52 -0.93 -0.12
CA ASP A 224 4.72 0.00 -1.23
C ASP A 224 6.17 0.02 -1.75
N ALA A 225 7.02 -0.88 -1.27
CA ALA A 225 8.43 -0.95 -1.64
C ALA A 225 8.61 -1.26 -3.13
N VAL A 226 9.68 -0.73 -3.69
CA VAL A 226 10.15 -1.07 -5.04
C VAL A 226 11.18 -2.18 -4.93
N VAL A 227 10.92 -3.30 -5.58
CA VAL A 227 11.76 -4.48 -5.48
C VAL A 227 12.44 -4.77 -6.82
N VAL A 228 13.76 -4.79 -6.80
CA VAL A 228 14.62 -5.12 -7.94
C VAL A 228 15.10 -6.56 -7.83
N ILE A 229 14.98 -7.31 -8.91
CA ILE A 229 15.37 -8.71 -8.99
C ILE A 229 16.31 -8.92 -10.18
N VAL A 230 17.45 -9.55 -9.96
CA VAL A 230 18.31 -10.09 -11.03
C VAL A 230 18.20 -11.61 -10.98
N SER A 231 17.85 -12.21 -12.12
CA SER A 231 17.72 -13.67 -12.23
C SER A 231 19.09 -14.34 -12.31
N GLU A 232 19.31 -15.34 -11.47
CA GLU A 232 20.54 -16.17 -11.55
C GLU A 232 20.52 -17.15 -12.72
N GLU A 233 19.34 -17.48 -13.25
CA GLU A 233 19.21 -18.40 -14.39
C GLU A 233 19.41 -17.70 -15.73
N THR A 234 18.78 -16.54 -15.90
CA THR A 234 18.72 -15.84 -17.17
C THR A 234 19.54 -14.55 -17.21
N GLY A 235 19.92 -14.00 -16.07
CA GLY A 235 20.51 -12.66 -15.94
C GLY A 235 19.49 -11.54 -16.12
N ALA A 236 18.20 -11.83 -16.37
CA ALA A 236 17.20 -10.83 -16.63
C ALA A 236 16.96 -9.93 -15.40
N ILE A 237 16.96 -8.62 -15.63
CA ILE A 237 16.59 -7.62 -14.62
C ILE A 237 15.08 -7.45 -14.63
N SER A 238 14.47 -7.46 -13.46
CA SER A 238 13.03 -7.30 -13.25
C SER A 238 12.76 -6.34 -12.10
N VAL A 239 11.62 -5.64 -12.13
CA VAL A 239 11.16 -4.76 -11.05
C VAL A 239 9.74 -5.16 -10.67
N ALA A 240 9.50 -5.34 -9.36
CA ALA A 240 8.18 -5.59 -8.82
C ALA A 240 7.71 -4.37 -8.00
N VAL A 241 6.48 -3.89 -8.32
CA VAL A 241 5.82 -2.77 -7.63
C VAL A 241 4.33 -3.09 -7.53
N ASN A 242 3.72 -2.93 -6.36
CA ASN A 242 2.29 -3.16 -6.13
C ASN A 242 1.79 -4.54 -6.61
N GLY A 243 2.59 -5.59 -6.43
CA GLY A 243 2.28 -6.95 -6.86
C GLY A 243 2.46 -7.22 -8.36
N MET A 244 2.86 -6.22 -9.13
CA MET A 244 3.11 -6.36 -10.58
C MET A 244 4.59 -6.50 -10.87
N LEU A 245 4.95 -7.51 -11.68
CA LEU A 245 6.33 -7.78 -12.09
C LEU A 245 6.55 -7.34 -13.54
N LYS A 246 7.49 -6.40 -13.77
CA LYS A 246 8.01 -6.03 -15.08
C LYS A 246 9.33 -6.75 -15.30
N ARG A 247 9.44 -7.55 -16.36
CA ARG A 247 10.59 -8.42 -16.64
C ARG A 247 11.38 -7.96 -17.85
N HIS A 248 12.61 -8.50 -17.98
CA HIS A 248 13.50 -8.28 -19.14
C HIS A 248 13.75 -6.80 -19.43
N LEU A 249 14.05 -6.05 -18.38
CA LEU A 249 14.28 -4.61 -18.49
C LEU A 249 15.69 -4.34 -19.06
N THR A 250 15.75 -3.41 -20.00
CA THR A 250 17.01 -2.80 -20.45
C THR A 250 17.49 -1.82 -19.39
N LYS A 251 18.80 -1.49 -19.38
CA LYS A 251 19.39 -0.53 -18.43
C LYS A 251 18.59 0.77 -18.36
N ASP A 252 18.28 1.39 -19.50
CA ASP A 252 17.61 2.68 -19.55
C ASP A 252 16.16 2.60 -19.03
N THR A 253 15.44 1.54 -19.41
CA THR A 253 14.07 1.32 -18.93
C THR A 253 14.05 1.04 -17.42
N PHE A 254 15.03 0.27 -16.93
CA PHE A 254 15.18 -0.05 -15.52
C PHE A 254 15.46 1.22 -14.70
N GLU A 255 16.44 2.03 -15.11
CA GLU A 255 16.75 3.30 -14.44
C GLU A 255 15.55 4.25 -14.43
N LYS A 256 14.87 4.39 -15.56
CA LYS A 256 13.66 5.22 -15.69
C LYS A 256 12.55 4.77 -14.73
N ILE A 257 12.32 3.46 -14.62
CA ILE A 257 11.33 2.93 -13.68
C ILE A 257 11.72 3.27 -12.24
N LEU A 258 12.98 3.04 -11.84
CA LEU A 258 13.42 3.34 -10.48
C LEU A 258 13.28 4.83 -10.17
N ARG A 259 13.67 5.72 -11.09
CA ARG A 259 13.52 7.16 -10.92
C ARG A 259 12.06 7.58 -10.75
N ASN A 260 11.17 7.07 -11.59
CA ASN A 260 9.75 7.40 -11.53
C ASN A 260 9.06 6.89 -10.26
N GLU A 261 9.50 5.74 -9.73
CA GLU A 261 8.90 5.16 -8.54
C GLU A 261 9.48 5.71 -7.23
N LEU A 262 10.77 6.11 -7.22
CA LEU A 262 11.49 6.50 -5.99
C LEU A 262 11.66 8.01 -5.85
N ILE A 263 11.67 8.75 -6.97
CA ILE A 263 11.77 10.21 -6.96
C ILE A 263 10.38 10.74 -7.34
N PRO A 264 9.61 11.30 -6.38
CA PRO A 264 8.34 11.90 -6.73
C PRO A 264 8.58 13.05 -7.71
N GLU A 265 7.93 13.02 -8.87
CA GLU A 265 7.85 14.20 -9.71
C GLU A 265 7.26 15.33 -8.86
N VAL A 266 8.05 16.36 -8.61
CA VAL A 266 7.53 17.65 -8.15
C VAL A 266 6.68 18.13 -9.32
N LYS A 267 5.39 17.80 -9.31
CA LYS A 267 4.44 18.51 -10.15
C LYS A 267 4.51 19.95 -9.66
N GLU A 268 5.22 20.77 -10.40
CA GLU A 268 5.02 22.22 -10.34
C GLU A 268 3.55 22.44 -10.68
N GLU A 269 2.69 22.46 -9.66
CA GLU A 269 1.38 23.06 -9.82
C GLU A 269 1.66 24.51 -10.20
N PRO A 270 1.21 24.93 -11.38
CA PRO A 270 1.33 26.33 -11.72
C PRO A 270 0.53 27.09 -10.66
N THR A 271 1.22 27.77 -9.78
CA THR A 271 0.68 28.59 -8.71
C THR A 271 -0.26 29.61 -9.35
N GLY A 272 -1.54 29.24 -9.48
CA GLY A 272 -2.60 30.07 -10.04
C GLY A 272 -2.78 31.41 -9.30
N ALA A 273 -2.25 31.53 -8.08
CA ALA A 273 -2.25 32.74 -7.30
C ALA A 273 -1.35 33.86 -7.91
N PHE A 274 -0.23 33.52 -8.54
CA PHE A 274 0.66 34.52 -9.15
C PHE A 274 0.15 35.07 -10.50
N ARG A 275 -0.72 34.33 -11.18
CA ARG A 275 -1.32 34.79 -12.44
C ARG A 275 -2.38 35.88 -12.23
N PHE A 276 -3.05 35.88 -11.07
CA PHE A 276 -4.04 36.89 -10.71
C PHE A 276 -3.37 38.24 -10.32
N LEU A 277 -2.21 38.20 -9.68
CA LEU A 277 -1.50 39.41 -9.28
C LEU A 277 -0.85 40.12 -10.49
N ARG A 278 -0.32 39.37 -11.45
CA ARG A 278 0.32 39.93 -12.64
C ARG A 278 -0.68 40.49 -13.65
N ARG A 279 -1.94 40.04 -13.62
CA ARG A 279 -2.99 40.61 -14.44
C ARG A 279 -3.50 41.95 -13.88
N LYS A 280 -3.49 42.10 -12.55
CA LYS A 280 -3.91 43.35 -11.87
C LYS A 280 -2.91 44.51 -11.98
N GLU A 281 -1.60 44.18 -12.20
CA GLU A 281 -0.57 45.20 -12.46
C GLU A 281 -0.55 45.68 -13.91
N LYS A 282 -1.00 44.83 -14.86
CA LYS A 282 -1.04 45.24 -16.27
C LYS A 282 -2.22 46.14 -16.59
N ASP A 283 -3.36 45.93 -15.92
CA ASP A 283 -4.56 46.75 -16.07
C ASP A 283 -4.44 48.13 -15.38
N LYS A 284 -3.42 48.35 -14.53
CA LYS A 284 -3.10 49.64 -13.90
C LYS A 284 -2.03 50.46 -14.63
N ALA A 285 -1.38 49.91 -15.63
CA ALA A 285 -0.36 50.59 -16.42
C ALA A 285 -0.92 51.12 -17.77
N ASP A 286 -2.15 50.73 -18.12
CA ASP A 286 -2.84 51.17 -19.34
C ASP A 286 -3.98 52.16 -19.07
N GLU A 287 -4.13 52.70 -17.82
CA GLU A 287 -4.87 53.91 -17.45
C GLU A 287 -3.90 55.07 -17.13
#